data_30752210c3db6573c017a03288b790ed
#
_entry.id   30752210c3db6573c017a03288b790ed
#
_cell.length_a   1.000
_cell.length_b   1.000
_cell.length_c   1.000
_cell.angle_alpha   90.00
_cell.angle_beta   90.00
_cell.angle_gamma   90.00
#
_symmetry.space_group_name_H-M   'P 1'
#
loop_
_entity.id
_entity.type
_entity.pdbx_description
1 polymer ?
#
loop_
_entity_poly.entity_id
_entity_poly.type
_entity_poly.pdbx_seq_one_letter_code
_entity_poly.pdbx_strand_id
1 'polypeptide(L)'
;MTAVPQSSAEASEAPAWSRRPANLAAAVTAELVERIVRGVHPSGSPLPPEPVLCETFSVSRTVVREAVKILQEKGLVQVRQGAGTMVTPPAMWNMLDELVLGATIAEDESLAILDHLVATRRVLESDMANVAARLANAEVIDRLRSLVERMDELVDDPASYHEEDRAFHDTVMQASGNRIGRAVVRSLERQVINSTRYMGRTGRAFCVASNHGHRRIYERIAAHDPKGAAEAMFTHITDAWVVRRSGPGEPTWLLR
;
A
#
# COMPACT_ATOMS: atom_id res chain seq x y z
N MET A 1 -43.34 36.06 49.68
CA MET A 1 -42.03 35.97 49.02
C MET A 1 -41.56 34.56 49.24
N THR A 2 -41.79 33.71 48.28
CA THR A 2 -41.49 32.27 48.37
C THR A 2 -40.34 31.97 47.37
N ALA A 3 -39.21 31.59 47.93
CA ALA A 3 -38.01 31.24 47.12
C ALA A 3 -38.18 29.89 46.42
N VAL A 4 -37.94 29.86 45.14
CA VAL A 4 -37.88 28.64 44.30
C VAL A 4 -36.46 28.07 44.41
N PRO A 5 -36.27 26.78 44.68
CA PRO A 5 -34.94 26.15 44.67
C PRO A 5 -34.52 25.93 43.19
N GLN A 6 -33.29 26.38 42.87
CA GLN A 6 -32.62 26.10 41.61
C GLN A 6 -32.18 24.64 41.61
N SER A 7 -32.70 23.90 40.67
CA SER A 7 -32.24 22.55 40.33
C SER A 7 -30.85 22.63 39.65
N SER A 8 -29.82 22.15 40.31
CA SER A 8 -28.51 21.88 39.75
C SER A 8 -28.64 20.71 38.78
N ALA A 9 -28.53 21.00 37.49
CA ALA A 9 -28.39 19.99 36.45
C ALA A 9 -27.00 19.31 36.64
N GLU A 10 -27.04 18.06 37.10
CA GLU A 10 -25.88 17.17 37.01
C GLU A 10 -25.51 16.99 35.53
N ALA A 11 -24.34 17.54 35.15
CA ALA A 11 -23.73 17.24 33.87
C ALA A 11 -23.36 15.74 33.87
N SER A 12 -24.08 14.95 33.10
CA SER A 12 -23.74 13.57 32.80
C SER A 12 -22.38 13.54 32.11
N GLU A 13 -21.33 13.23 32.85
CA GLU A 13 -20.03 12.90 32.27
C GLU A 13 -20.21 11.67 31.35
N ALA A 14 -20.09 11.89 30.06
CA ALA A 14 -20.04 10.81 29.08
C ALA A 14 -18.88 9.87 29.46
N PRO A 15 -19.08 8.53 29.43
CA PRO A 15 -18.05 7.61 29.82
C PRO A 15 -16.82 7.82 28.92
N ALA A 16 -15.68 8.09 29.54
CA ALA A 16 -14.40 8.19 28.88
C ALA A 16 -14.04 6.83 28.28
N TRP A 17 -14.47 6.59 27.06
CA TRP A 17 -13.99 5.48 26.25
C TRP A 17 -12.51 5.72 26.03
N SER A 18 -11.69 5.08 26.88
CA SER A 18 -10.25 5.22 26.78
C SER A 18 -9.80 4.61 25.45
N ARG A 19 -9.38 5.43 24.49
CA ARG A 19 -8.76 5.06 23.21
C ARG A 19 -7.43 4.30 23.36
N ARG A 20 -6.97 4.08 24.59
CA ARG A 20 -5.69 3.45 24.91
C ARG A 20 -5.57 1.97 24.53
N PRO A 21 -6.54 1.06 24.77
CA PRO A 21 -6.34 -0.36 24.50
C PRO A 21 -6.15 -0.69 23.03
N ALA A 22 -6.94 -0.08 22.14
CA ALA A 22 -6.85 -0.33 20.67
C ALA A 22 -5.51 0.20 20.10
N ASN A 23 -5.01 1.32 20.59
CA ASN A 23 -3.73 1.87 20.14
C ASN A 23 -2.55 1.01 20.61
N LEU A 24 -2.60 0.48 21.84
CA LEU A 24 -1.56 -0.41 22.38
C LEU A 24 -1.53 -1.76 21.66
N ALA A 25 -2.68 -2.36 21.36
CA ALA A 25 -2.74 -3.61 20.61
C ALA A 25 -2.18 -3.44 19.18
N ALA A 26 -2.49 -2.32 18.52
CA ALA A 26 -1.93 -2.00 17.21
C ALA A 26 -0.41 -1.82 17.26
N ALA A 27 0.11 -1.14 18.28
CA ALA A 27 1.56 -0.94 18.46
C ALA A 27 2.28 -2.28 18.73
N VAL A 28 1.74 -3.14 19.60
CA VAL A 28 2.28 -4.48 19.86
C VAL A 28 2.22 -5.34 18.60
N THR A 29 1.13 -5.25 17.83
CA THR A 29 1.00 -5.96 16.56
C THR A 29 2.08 -5.54 15.57
N ALA A 30 2.29 -4.23 15.38
CA ALA A 30 3.29 -3.71 14.45
C ALA A 30 4.70 -4.20 14.81
N GLU A 31 5.07 -4.12 16.09
CA GLU A 31 6.37 -4.62 16.57
C GLU A 31 6.53 -6.13 16.38
N LEU A 32 5.47 -6.92 16.65
CA LEU A 32 5.52 -8.37 16.42
C LEU A 32 5.60 -8.73 14.95
N VAL A 33 4.92 -8.00 14.06
CA VAL A 33 5.06 -8.16 12.61
C VAL A 33 6.51 -7.95 12.19
N GLU A 34 7.14 -6.85 12.61
CA GLU A 34 8.56 -6.58 12.32
C GLU A 34 9.47 -7.69 12.83
N ARG A 35 9.31 -8.13 14.07
CA ARG A 35 10.11 -9.23 14.66
C ARG A 35 9.96 -10.54 13.92
N ILE A 36 8.76 -10.87 13.45
CA ILE A 36 8.51 -12.09 12.67
C ILE A 36 9.16 -11.97 11.30
N VAL A 37 8.98 -10.85 10.60
CA VAL A 37 9.55 -10.63 9.26
C VAL A 37 11.08 -10.63 9.31
N ARG A 38 11.69 -10.02 10.32
CA ARG A 38 13.13 -10.05 10.58
C ARG A 38 13.68 -11.41 11.02
N GLY A 39 12.81 -12.39 11.27
CA GLY A 39 13.22 -13.70 11.74
C GLY A 39 13.63 -13.79 13.21
N VAL A 40 13.37 -12.75 14.03
CA VAL A 40 13.55 -12.82 15.50
C VAL A 40 12.67 -13.92 16.08
N HIS A 41 11.48 -14.10 15.49
CA HIS A 41 10.62 -15.27 15.70
C HIS A 41 10.55 -16.04 14.38
N PRO A 42 11.39 -17.09 14.20
CA PRO A 42 11.49 -17.78 12.92
C PRO A 42 10.18 -18.52 12.56
N SER A 43 9.94 -18.67 11.26
CA SER A 43 8.86 -19.52 10.75
C SER A 43 8.93 -20.93 11.34
N GLY A 44 7.80 -21.45 11.77
CA GLY A 44 7.70 -22.77 12.43
C GLY A 44 8.08 -22.78 13.92
N SER A 45 8.56 -21.66 14.48
CA SER A 45 8.81 -21.55 15.92
C SER A 45 7.56 -21.08 16.69
N PRO A 46 7.45 -21.40 18.00
CA PRO A 46 6.41 -20.84 18.83
C PRO A 46 6.71 -19.34 19.13
N LEU A 47 5.66 -18.51 19.14
CA LEU A 47 5.74 -17.19 19.78
C LEU A 47 5.94 -17.37 21.29
N PRO A 48 6.60 -16.41 21.96
CA PRO A 48 6.67 -16.39 23.41
C PRO A 48 5.26 -16.47 24.05
N PRO A 49 5.12 -17.16 25.18
CA PRO A 49 3.83 -17.28 25.89
C PRO A 49 3.26 -15.89 26.26
N GLU A 50 1.92 -15.77 26.36
CA GLU A 50 1.25 -14.51 26.70
C GLU A 50 1.87 -13.78 27.93
N PRO A 51 2.21 -14.46 29.06
CA PRO A 51 2.84 -13.76 30.19
C PRO A 51 4.16 -13.08 29.83
N VAL A 52 4.99 -13.74 29.01
CA VAL A 52 6.28 -13.19 28.56
C VAL A 52 6.08 -11.99 27.64
N LEU A 53 5.11 -12.07 26.72
CA LEU A 53 4.76 -10.91 25.86
C LEU A 53 4.21 -9.73 26.67
N CYS A 54 3.41 -10.00 27.73
CA CYS A 54 2.93 -8.97 28.65
C CYS A 54 4.09 -8.23 29.33
N GLU A 55 5.09 -8.96 29.82
CA GLU A 55 6.28 -8.38 30.43
C GLU A 55 7.13 -7.61 29.40
N THR A 56 7.39 -8.23 28.25
CA THR A 56 8.21 -7.65 27.16
C THR A 56 7.67 -6.29 26.70
N PHE A 57 6.34 -6.19 26.54
CA PHE A 57 5.70 -4.98 26.04
C PHE A 57 5.09 -4.10 27.15
N SER A 58 5.18 -4.52 28.40
CA SER A 58 4.58 -3.82 29.55
C SER A 58 3.10 -3.52 29.35
N VAL A 59 2.33 -4.51 28.85
CA VAL A 59 0.90 -4.40 28.53
C VAL A 59 0.07 -5.50 29.20
N SER A 60 -1.25 -5.31 29.24
CA SER A 60 -2.18 -6.30 29.80
C SER A 60 -2.33 -7.54 28.89
N ARG A 61 -2.78 -8.66 29.48
CA ARG A 61 -3.11 -9.88 28.75
C ARG A 61 -4.15 -9.64 27.65
N THR A 62 -5.12 -8.77 27.87
CA THR A 62 -6.14 -8.41 26.88
C THR A 62 -5.51 -7.78 25.63
N VAL A 63 -4.53 -6.89 25.82
CA VAL A 63 -3.80 -6.25 24.71
C VAL A 63 -3.00 -7.28 23.92
N VAL A 64 -2.29 -8.20 24.60
CA VAL A 64 -1.53 -9.26 23.93
C VAL A 64 -2.45 -10.21 23.15
N ARG A 65 -3.59 -10.64 23.73
CA ARG A 65 -4.55 -11.49 23.03
C ARG A 65 -5.13 -10.85 21.79
N GLU A 66 -5.46 -9.56 21.86
CA GLU A 66 -5.94 -8.83 20.69
C GLU A 66 -4.86 -8.72 19.62
N ALA A 67 -3.61 -8.43 20.00
CA ALA A 67 -2.49 -8.41 19.05
C ALA A 67 -2.27 -9.77 18.38
N VAL A 68 -2.29 -10.87 19.13
CA VAL A 68 -2.16 -12.24 18.59
C VAL A 68 -3.32 -12.58 17.64
N LYS A 69 -4.55 -12.16 17.96
CA LYS A 69 -5.69 -12.34 17.07
C LYS A 69 -5.49 -11.60 15.73
N ILE A 70 -5.03 -10.35 15.79
CA ILE A 70 -4.70 -9.56 14.58
C ILE A 70 -3.59 -10.25 13.77
N LEU A 71 -2.54 -10.78 14.41
CA LEU A 71 -1.50 -11.55 13.72
C LEU A 71 -2.04 -12.81 13.03
N GLN A 72 -3.04 -13.48 13.62
CA GLN A 72 -3.73 -14.63 13.00
C GLN A 72 -4.51 -14.19 11.76
N GLU A 73 -5.27 -13.09 11.83
CA GLU A 73 -6.02 -12.52 10.71
C GLU A 73 -5.09 -12.12 9.55
N LYS A 74 -3.87 -11.68 9.86
CA LYS A 74 -2.81 -11.39 8.88
C LYS A 74 -2.08 -12.63 8.35
N GLY A 75 -2.38 -13.81 8.88
CA GLY A 75 -1.75 -15.06 8.47
C GLY A 75 -0.34 -15.30 9.02
N LEU A 76 0.18 -14.42 9.91
CA LEU A 76 1.54 -14.51 10.45
C LEU A 76 1.72 -15.57 11.51
N VAL A 77 0.63 -15.92 12.22
CA VAL A 77 0.65 -16.96 13.26
C VAL A 77 -0.60 -17.83 13.19
N GLN A 78 -0.50 -19.03 13.75
CA GLN A 78 -1.65 -19.93 13.96
C GLN A 78 -1.58 -20.55 15.35
N VAL A 79 -2.73 -20.71 16.00
CA VAL A 79 -2.82 -21.47 17.27
C VAL A 79 -2.86 -22.95 16.97
N ARG A 80 -1.98 -23.72 17.61
CA ARG A 80 -1.95 -25.18 17.56
C ARG A 80 -2.21 -25.75 18.94
N GLN A 81 -3.17 -26.64 19.05
CA GLN A 81 -3.48 -27.32 20.31
C GLN A 81 -2.24 -28.05 20.84
N GLY A 82 -1.89 -27.80 22.09
CA GLY A 82 -0.71 -28.35 22.74
C GLY A 82 0.63 -27.73 22.39
N ALA A 83 0.74 -26.96 21.31
CA ALA A 83 1.98 -26.32 20.87
C ALA A 83 1.98 -24.78 21.02
N GLY A 84 0.84 -24.19 21.35
CA GLY A 84 0.72 -22.72 21.51
C GLY A 84 0.52 -21.98 20.19
N THR A 85 0.96 -20.74 20.15
CA THR A 85 0.88 -19.87 18.96
C THR A 85 2.16 -20.04 18.14
N MET A 86 2.04 -20.54 16.91
CA MET A 86 3.17 -20.85 16.03
C MET A 86 3.27 -19.80 14.91
N VAL A 87 4.48 -19.38 14.58
CA VAL A 87 4.76 -18.53 13.42
C VAL A 87 4.59 -19.33 12.13
N THR A 88 3.84 -18.80 11.18
CA THR A 88 3.56 -19.44 9.89
C THR A 88 4.67 -19.20 8.87
N PRO A 89 4.76 -20.05 7.82
CA PRO A 89 5.62 -19.76 6.67
C PRO A 89 5.19 -18.47 5.92
N PRO A 90 6.15 -17.72 5.31
CA PRO A 90 5.86 -16.51 4.55
C PRO A 90 4.78 -16.67 3.45
N ALA A 91 4.66 -17.88 2.89
CA ALA A 91 3.62 -18.18 1.89
C ALA A 91 2.18 -18.09 2.42
N MET A 92 2.00 -18.07 3.75
CA MET A 92 0.69 -17.89 4.39
C MET A 92 0.39 -16.44 4.78
N TRP A 93 1.36 -15.54 4.67
CA TRP A 93 1.21 -14.15 5.06
C TRP A 93 0.32 -13.39 4.10
N ASN A 94 -0.55 -12.54 4.63
CA ASN A 94 -1.38 -11.66 3.80
C ASN A 94 -0.53 -10.50 3.27
N MET A 95 0.07 -10.68 2.09
CA MET A 95 0.90 -9.67 1.43
C MET A 95 0.10 -8.45 0.92
N LEU A 96 -1.23 -8.44 1.01
CA LEU A 96 -2.05 -7.25 0.75
C LEU A 96 -2.33 -6.44 2.03
N ASP A 97 -1.90 -6.95 3.18
CA ASP A 97 -1.96 -6.21 4.44
C ASP A 97 -0.83 -5.19 4.56
N GLU A 98 -1.17 -4.02 5.03
CA GLU A 98 -0.28 -2.87 5.11
C GLU A 98 0.97 -3.13 5.96
N LEU A 99 0.80 -3.63 7.16
CA LEU A 99 1.93 -3.87 8.06
C LEU A 99 2.84 -4.98 7.55
N VAL A 100 2.24 -6.06 7.01
CA VAL A 100 3.00 -7.22 6.50
C VAL A 100 3.83 -6.84 5.28
N LEU A 101 3.23 -6.20 4.28
CA LEU A 101 3.92 -5.80 3.07
C LEU A 101 4.98 -4.73 3.37
N GLY A 102 4.64 -3.73 4.20
CA GLY A 102 5.57 -2.67 4.60
C GLY A 102 6.81 -3.22 5.30
N ALA A 103 6.63 -4.11 6.29
CA ALA A 103 7.75 -4.77 6.98
C ALA A 103 8.58 -5.62 6.01
N THR A 104 7.93 -6.38 5.12
CA THR A 104 8.64 -7.23 4.15
C THR A 104 9.47 -6.40 3.16
N ILE A 105 8.95 -5.27 2.68
CA ILE A 105 9.71 -4.34 1.82
C ILE A 105 10.91 -3.74 2.57
N ALA A 106 10.73 -3.40 3.85
CA ALA A 106 11.79 -2.80 4.66
C ALA A 106 12.99 -3.74 4.84
N GLU A 107 12.75 -5.05 4.94
CA GLU A 107 13.78 -6.07 5.13
C GLU A 107 14.33 -6.66 3.81
N ASP A 108 13.65 -6.46 2.68
CA ASP A 108 14.08 -7.00 1.39
C ASP A 108 15.17 -6.14 0.73
N GLU A 109 16.42 -6.44 1.01
CA GLU A 109 17.58 -5.77 0.41
C GLU A 109 17.71 -6.00 -1.10
N SER A 110 17.15 -7.10 -1.62
CA SER A 110 17.20 -7.47 -3.03
C SER A 110 16.23 -6.68 -3.91
N LEU A 111 15.26 -6.01 -3.33
CA LEU A 111 14.12 -5.35 -3.98
C LEU A 111 13.19 -6.33 -4.73
N ALA A 112 13.27 -7.63 -4.46
CA ALA A 112 12.46 -8.63 -5.15
C ALA A 112 10.95 -8.44 -4.90
N ILE A 113 10.57 -8.03 -3.69
CA ILE A 113 9.16 -7.72 -3.34
C ILE A 113 8.67 -6.52 -4.12
N LEU A 114 9.48 -5.48 -4.26
CA LEU A 114 9.14 -4.32 -5.09
C LEU A 114 9.09 -4.68 -6.57
N ASP A 115 10.00 -5.53 -7.07
CA ASP A 115 9.95 -6.06 -8.43
C ASP A 115 8.63 -6.81 -8.69
N HIS A 116 8.21 -7.69 -7.78
CA HIS A 116 6.94 -8.42 -7.89
C HIS A 116 5.71 -7.48 -7.83
N LEU A 117 5.76 -6.46 -6.98
CA LEU A 117 4.71 -5.45 -6.88
C LEU A 117 4.56 -4.70 -8.21
N VAL A 118 5.66 -4.21 -8.78
CA VAL A 118 5.67 -3.49 -10.06
C VAL A 118 5.21 -4.40 -11.20
N ALA A 119 5.64 -5.68 -11.22
CA ALA A 119 5.16 -6.65 -12.20
C ALA A 119 3.64 -6.85 -12.11
N THR A 120 3.08 -6.90 -10.90
CA THR A 120 1.62 -7.00 -10.69
C THR A 120 0.89 -5.75 -11.18
N ARG A 121 1.36 -4.54 -10.82
CA ARG A 121 0.81 -3.28 -11.31
C ARG A 121 0.81 -3.22 -12.83
N ARG A 122 1.96 -3.54 -13.43
CA ARG A 122 2.14 -3.54 -14.89
C ARG A 122 1.09 -4.35 -15.62
N VAL A 123 0.79 -5.58 -15.14
CA VAL A 123 -0.23 -6.44 -15.75
C VAL A 123 -1.63 -5.87 -15.56
N LEU A 124 -1.99 -5.49 -14.33
CA LEU A 124 -3.34 -5.00 -14.01
C LEU A 124 -3.63 -3.65 -14.67
N GLU A 125 -2.70 -2.71 -14.61
CA GLU A 125 -2.92 -1.38 -15.15
C GLU A 125 -2.90 -1.36 -16.69
N SER A 126 -2.10 -2.23 -17.34
CA SER A 126 -2.12 -2.37 -18.79
C SER A 126 -3.46 -2.92 -19.30
N ASP A 127 -4.01 -3.94 -18.63
CA ASP A 127 -5.35 -4.45 -18.96
C ASP A 127 -6.42 -3.37 -18.74
N MET A 128 -6.35 -2.65 -17.61
CA MET A 128 -7.27 -1.55 -17.34
C MET A 128 -7.13 -0.40 -18.34
N ALA A 129 -5.93 -0.09 -18.85
CA ALA A 129 -5.72 0.91 -19.90
C ALA A 129 -6.34 0.45 -21.24
N ASN A 130 -6.24 -0.85 -21.58
CA ASN A 130 -6.92 -1.43 -22.74
C ASN A 130 -8.43 -1.20 -22.68
N VAL A 131 -9.04 -1.50 -21.52
CA VAL A 131 -10.48 -1.33 -21.33
C VAL A 131 -10.86 0.15 -21.30
N ALA A 132 -10.07 1.00 -20.61
CA ALA A 132 -10.28 2.43 -20.55
C ALA A 132 -10.33 3.05 -21.96
N ALA A 133 -9.43 2.66 -22.86
CA ALA A 133 -9.45 3.15 -24.24
C ALA A 133 -10.72 2.80 -25.02
N ARG A 134 -11.41 1.71 -24.64
CA ARG A 134 -12.70 1.33 -25.25
C ARG A 134 -13.87 2.14 -24.68
N LEU A 135 -13.81 2.52 -23.42
CA LEU A 135 -14.94 3.04 -22.65
C LEU A 135 -14.85 4.54 -22.36
N ALA A 136 -13.67 5.18 -22.53
CA ALA A 136 -13.45 6.56 -22.20
C ALA A 136 -14.39 7.49 -22.97
N ASN A 137 -15.14 8.32 -22.26
CA ASN A 137 -15.90 9.43 -22.82
C ASN A 137 -15.05 10.72 -22.86
N ALA A 138 -15.61 11.77 -23.42
CA ALA A 138 -14.94 13.07 -23.56
C ALA A 138 -14.45 13.62 -22.20
N GLU A 139 -15.22 13.45 -21.14
CA GLU A 139 -14.86 13.93 -19.79
C GLU A 139 -13.60 13.22 -19.25
N VAL A 140 -13.50 11.90 -19.41
CA VAL A 140 -12.30 11.12 -19.03
C VAL A 140 -11.08 11.55 -19.86
N ILE A 141 -11.26 11.73 -21.18
CA ILE A 141 -10.19 12.15 -22.08
C ILE A 141 -9.69 13.56 -21.70
N ASP A 142 -10.59 14.50 -21.45
CA ASP A 142 -10.24 15.87 -21.03
C ASP A 142 -9.54 15.87 -19.67
N ARG A 143 -9.98 15.03 -18.73
CA ARG A 143 -9.33 14.88 -17.43
C ARG A 143 -7.92 14.33 -17.56
N LEU A 144 -7.69 13.31 -18.37
CA LEU A 144 -6.35 12.74 -18.60
C LEU A 144 -5.43 13.77 -19.26
N ARG A 145 -5.93 14.54 -20.25
CA ARG A 145 -5.19 15.65 -20.87
C ARG A 145 -4.74 16.67 -19.84
N SER A 146 -5.67 17.17 -19.02
CA SER A 146 -5.37 18.18 -17.99
C SER A 146 -4.33 17.69 -16.99
N LEU A 147 -4.37 16.39 -16.62
CA LEU A 147 -3.38 15.79 -15.72
C LEU A 147 -1.99 15.74 -16.35
N VAL A 148 -1.89 15.37 -17.64
CA VAL A 148 -0.61 15.36 -18.36
C VAL A 148 -0.03 16.77 -18.48
N GLU A 149 -0.84 17.78 -18.83
CA GLU A 149 -0.43 19.18 -18.93
C GLU A 149 0.05 19.71 -17.57
N ARG A 150 -0.67 19.40 -16.50
CA ARG A 150 -0.30 19.79 -15.14
C ARG A 150 0.99 19.14 -14.67
N MET A 151 1.22 17.88 -15.00
CA MET A 151 2.48 17.20 -14.72
C MET A 151 3.67 17.84 -15.46
N ASP A 152 3.50 18.42 -16.66
CA ASP A 152 4.55 19.19 -17.34
C ASP A 152 4.97 20.44 -16.56
N GLU A 153 4.01 21.09 -15.88
CA GLU A 153 4.27 22.27 -15.05
C GLU A 153 5.00 21.93 -13.75
N LEU A 154 4.84 20.68 -13.28
CA LEU A 154 5.32 20.22 -11.96
C LEU A 154 6.63 19.44 -12.01
N VAL A 155 7.33 19.38 -13.14
CA VAL A 155 8.58 18.59 -13.28
C VAL A 155 9.70 19.02 -12.34
N ASP A 156 9.66 20.23 -11.82
CA ASP A 156 10.60 20.79 -10.85
C ASP A 156 10.13 20.64 -9.38
N ASP A 157 8.91 20.13 -9.17
CA ASP A 157 8.34 19.79 -7.86
C ASP A 157 7.92 18.31 -7.83
N PRO A 158 8.84 17.39 -7.54
CA PRO A 158 8.54 15.96 -7.56
C PRO A 158 7.41 15.51 -6.61
N ALA A 159 7.20 16.21 -5.49
CA ALA A 159 6.14 15.87 -4.55
C ALA A 159 4.76 16.10 -5.17
N SER A 160 4.52 17.29 -5.69
CA SER A 160 3.27 17.64 -6.38
C SER A 160 3.11 16.85 -7.69
N TYR A 161 4.21 16.61 -8.42
CA TYR A 161 4.20 15.75 -9.61
C TYR A 161 3.64 14.36 -9.29
N HIS A 162 4.10 13.72 -8.21
CA HIS A 162 3.64 12.38 -7.84
C HIS A 162 2.17 12.33 -7.40
N GLU A 163 1.58 13.43 -6.95
CA GLU A 163 0.13 13.48 -6.67
C GLU A 163 -0.67 13.41 -7.97
N GLU A 164 -0.27 14.18 -8.99
CA GLU A 164 -0.92 14.15 -10.30
C GLU A 164 -0.66 12.84 -11.07
N ASP A 165 0.54 12.25 -10.95
CA ASP A 165 0.90 10.91 -11.46
C ASP A 165 -0.09 9.85 -10.94
N ARG A 166 -0.32 9.81 -9.62
CA ARG A 166 -1.32 8.91 -9.03
C ARG A 166 -2.74 9.20 -9.51
N ALA A 167 -3.10 10.48 -9.64
CA ALA A 167 -4.42 10.85 -10.14
C ALA A 167 -4.63 10.42 -11.59
N PHE A 168 -3.58 10.46 -12.42
CA PHE A 168 -3.61 9.97 -13.80
C PHE A 168 -3.86 8.46 -13.84
N HIS A 169 -3.06 7.66 -13.15
CA HIS A 169 -3.24 6.20 -13.07
C HIS A 169 -4.62 5.83 -12.51
N ASP A 170 -5.06 6.49 -11.45
CA ASP A 170 -6.37 6.25 -10.85
C ASP A 170 -7.52 6.58 -11.80
N THR A 171 -7.39 7.64 -12.63
CA THR A 171 -8.36 8.01 -13.66
C THR A 171 -8.48 6.94 -14.74
N VAL A 172 -7.34 6.40 -15.22
CA VAL A 172 -7.32 5.29 -16.18
C VAL A 172 -7.97 4.04 -15.59
N MET A 173 -7.59 3.67 -14.37
CA MET A 173 -8.17 2.50 -13.68
C MET A 173 -9.67 2.66 -13.45
N GLN A 174 -10.13 3.84 -13.08
CA GLN A 174 -11.55 4.13 -12.88
C GLN A 174 -12.33 4.02 -14.18
N ALA A 175 -11.81 4.56 -15.27
CA ALA A 175 -12.43 4.50 -16.60
C ALA A 175 -12.60 3.06 -17.13
N SER A 176 -11.74 2.14 -16.69
CA SER A 176 -11.87 0.71 -17.03
C SER A 176 -13.09 0.03 -16.41
N GLY A 177 -13.65 0.58 -15.32
CA GLY A 177 -14.71 -0.06 -14.53
C GLY A 177 -14.26 -1.27 -13.70
N ASN A 178 -13.00 -1.68 -13.74
CA ASN A 178 -12.48 -2.81 -12.96
C ASN A 178 -12.23 -2.40 -11.49
N ARG A 179 -13.30 -2.43 -10.69
CA ARG A 179 -13.27 -2.02 -9.27
C ARG A 179 -12.30 -2.84 -8.42
N ILE A 180 -12.17 -4.14 -8.70
CA ILE A 180 -11.28 -5.04 -7.93
C ILE A 180 -9.83 -4.78 -8.30
N GLY A 181 -9.48 -4.73 -9.61
CA GLY A 181 -8.12 -4.40 -10.05
C GLY A 181 -7.64 -3.07 -9.49
N ARG A 182 -8.48 -2.02 -9.57
CA ARG A 182 -8.20 -0.70 -8.98
C ARG A 182 -7.98 -0.78 -7.45
N ALA A 183 -8.79 -1.55 -6.73
CA ALA A 183 -8.63 -1.69 -5.28
C ALA A 183 -7.32 -2.39 -4.90
N VAL A 184 -6.91 -3.42 -5.65
CA VAL A 184 -5.63 -4.11 -5.47
C VAL A 184 -4.47 -3.15 -5.71
N VAL A 185 -4.43 -2.45 -6.86
CA VAL A 185 -3.35 -1.50 -7.18
C VAL A 185 -3.26 -0.41 -6.12
N ARG A 186 -4.38 0.22 -5.73
CA ARG A 186 -4.39 1.24 -4.68
C ARG A 186 -3.94 0.73 -3.31
N SER A 187 -4.25 -0.53 -2.98
CA SER A 187 -3.75 -1.15 -1.76
C SER A 187 -2.22 -1.27 -1.80
N LEU A 188 -1.67 -1.77 -2.89
CA LEU A 188 -0.22 -1.91 -3.07
C LEU A 188 0.50 -0.56 -3.05
N GLU A 189 -0.01 0.45 -3.74
CA GLU A 189 0.58 1.79 -3.80
C GLU A 189 0.70 2.44 -2.43
N ARG A 190 -0.34 2.36 -1.59
CA ARG A 190 -0.32 2.93 -0.24
C ARG A 190 0.85 2.41 0.61
N GLN A 191 1.28 1.16 0.37
CA GLN A 191 2.37 0.53 1.12
C GLN A 191 3.74 1.05 0.71
N VAL A 192 3.89 1.40 -0.55
CA VAL A 192 5.19 1.76 -1.12
C VAL A 192 5.42 3.27 -1.20
N ILE A 193 4.36 4.08 -1.09
CA ILE A 193 4.45 5.53 -1.25
C ILE A 193 5.40 6.19 -0.24
N ASN A 194 5.54 5.61 0.94
CA ASN A 194 6.44 6.07 1.99
C ASN A 194 7.79 5.32 1.99
N SER A 195 7.96 4.35 1.08
CA SER A 195 9.21 3.61 0.97
C SER A 195 10.24 4.40 0.17
N THR A 196 11.32 4.82 0.82
CA THR A 196 12.46 5.47 0.14
C THR A 196 13.07 4.59 -0.94
N ARG A 197 13.00 3.26 -0.77
CA ARG A 197 13.47 2.28 -1.75
C ARG A 197 12.61 2.27 -3.01
N TYR A 198 11.29 2.43 -2.89
CA TYR A 198 10.38 2.53 -4.03
C TYR A 198 10.47 3.89 -4.71
N MET A 199 10.52 4.97 -3.94
CA MET A 199 10.65 6.33 -4.49
C MET A 199 11.95 6.52 -5.25
N GLY A 200 13.06 5.96 -4.77
CA GLY A 200 14.33 5.90 -5.47
C GLY A 200 14.82 7.27 -5.96
N ARG A 201 15.32 7.31 -7.19
CA ARG A 201 15.81 8.54 -7.84
C ARG A 201 14.66 9.26 -8.56
N THR A 202 14.08 10.27 -7.91
CA THR A 202 12.98 11.06 -8.44
C THR A 202 13.42 12.52 -8.55
N GLY A 203 14.08 12.88 -9.62
CA GLY A 203 14.41 14.28 -9.94
C GLY A 203 13.71 14.74 -11.21
N ARG A 204 13.94 16.01 -11.61
CA ARG A 204 13.37 16.62 -12.82
C ARG A 204 13.44 15.70 -14.05
N ALA A 205 14.61 15.12 -14.31
CA ALA A 205 14.81 14.25 -15.49
C ALA A 205 13.88 13.01 -15.46
N PHE A 206 13.66 12.43 -14.28
CA PHE A 206 12.70 11.34 -14.10
C PHE A 206 11.27 11.82 -14.39
N CYS A 207 10.85 12.96 -13.81
CA CYS A 207 9.49 13.49 -14.00
C CYS A 207 9.22 13.77 -15.49
N VAL A 208 10.16 14.38 -16.21
CA VAL A 208 10.04 14.62 -17.66
C VAL A 208 9.90 13.31 -18.44
N ALA A 209 10.77 12.32 -18.19
CA ALA A 209 10.72 11.05 -18.90
C ALA A 209 9.43 10.27 -18.58
N SER A 210 9.00 10.26 -17.32
CA SER A 210 7.75 9.64 -16.89
C SER A 210 6.54 10.30 -17.57
N ASN A 211 6.49 11.64 -17.65
CA ASN A 211 5.37 12.33 -18.26
C ASN A 211 5.27 12.12 -19.77
N HIS A 212 6.38 11.88 -20.46
CA HIS A 212 6.33 11.40 -21.85
C HIS A 212 5.59 10.05 -21.97
N GLY A 213 5.73 9.17 -20.96
CA GLY A 213 4.98 7.92 -20.87
C GLY A 213 3.48 8.16 -20.70
N HIS A 214 3.10 9.03 -19.75
CA HIS A 214 1.69 9.41 -19.53
C HIS A 214 1.06 10.02 -20.77
N ARG A 215 1.77 10.90 -21.48
CA ARG A 215 1.30 11.50 -22.74
C ARG A 215 0.98 10.43 -23.78
N ARG A 216 1.86 9.44 -23.96
CA ARG A 216 1.61 8.32 -24.90
C ARG A 216 0.37 7.52 -24.51
N ILE A 217 0.18 7.23 -23.20
CA ILE A 217 -1.00 6.54 -22.71
C ILE A 217 -2.26 7.34 -23.00
N TYR A 218 -2.28 8.63 -22.64
CA TYR A 218 -3.37 9.55 -22.94
C TYR A 218 -3.73 9.56 -24.42
N GLU A 219 -2.74 9.75 -25.32
CA GLU A 219 -2.94 9.79 -26.76
C GLU A 219 -3.59 8.51 -27.31
N ARG A 220 -3.18 7.34 -26.79
CA ARG A 220 -3.78 6.06 -27.17
C ARG A 220 -5.21 5.89 -26.67
N ILE A 221 -5.50 6.34 -25.44
CA ILE A 221 -6.86 6.33 -24.91
C ILE A 221 -7.74 7.31 -25.69
N ALA A 222 -7.26 8.52 -25.98
CA ALA A 222 -7.99 9.53 -26.74
C ALA A 222 -8.26 9.09 -28.22
N ALA A 223 -7.35 8.30 -28.78
CA ALA A 223 -7.51 7.71 -30.10
C ALA A 223 -8.39 6.43 -30.11
N HIS A 224 -8.93 6.02 -28.94
CA HIS A 224 -9.65 4.75 -28.78
C HIS A 224 -8.85 3.55 -29.33
N ASP A 225 -7.52 3.50 -29.02
CA ASP A 225 -6.62 2.40 -29.39
C ASP A 225 -6.34 1.51 -28.15
N PRO A 226 -7.14 0.46 -27.91
CA PRO A 226 -7.01 -0.38 -26.72
C PRO A 226 -5.66 -1.09 -26.62
N LYS A 227 -5.16 -1.59 -27.75
CA LYS A 227 -3.88 -2.31 -27.80
C LYS A 227 -2.71 -1.37 -27.54
N GLY A 228 -2.69 -0.24 -28.21
CA GLY A 228 -1.66 0.80 -28.00
C GLY A 228 -1.69 1.39 -26.60
N ALA A 229 -2.87 1.54 -25.95
CA ALA A 229 -2.99 2.01 -24.58
C ALA A 229 -2.39 0.99 -23.59
N ALA A 230 -2.66 -0.31 -23.78
CA ALA A 230 -2.06 -1.35 -22.95
C ALA A 230 -0.54 -1.40 -23.09
N GLU A 231 -0.02 -1.37 -24.32
CA GLU A 231 1.42 -1.38 -24.59
C GLU A 231 2.12 -0.13 -24.03
N ALA A 232 1.49 1.04 -24.15
CA ALA A 232 2.02 2.29 -23.60
C ALA A 232 2.09 2.26 -22.06
N MET A 233 1.04 1.77 -21.39
CA MET A 233 1.00 1.62 -19.93
C MET A 233 2.05 0.60 -19.45
N PHE A 234 2.14 -0.54 -20.12
CA PHE A 234 3.13 -1.57 -19.79
C PHE A 234 4.56 -1.03 -19.87
N THR A 235 4.89 -0.33 -20.95
CA THR A 235 6.20 0.27 -21.17
C THR A 235 6.47 1.36 -20.13
N HIS A 236 5.50 2.24 -19.88
CA HIS A 236 5.63 3.32 -18.92
C HIS A 236 5.96 2.82 -17.51
N ILE A 237 5.21 1.84 -16.98
CA ILE A 237 5.45 1.28 -15.64
C ILE A 237 6.82 0.57 -15.58
N THR A 238 7.19 -0.14 -16.65
CA THR A 238 8.49 -0.80 -16.76
C THR A 238 9.64 0.21 -16.71
N ASP A 239 9.62 1.22 -17.58
CA ASP A 239 10.68 2.21 -17.71
C ASP A 239 10.83 3.04 -16.43
N ALA A 240 9.70 3.45 -15.84
CA ALA A 240 9.68 4.20 -14.59
C ALA A 240 10.35 3.41 -13.44
N TRP A 241 10.11 2.10 -13.37
CA TRP A 241 10.74 1.26 -12.35
C TRP A 241 12.22 1.03 -12.60
N VAL A 242 12.63 0.73 -13.83
CA VAL A 242 14.04 0.55 -14.18
C VAL A 242 14.88 1.76 -13.80
N VAL A 243 14.37 2.98 -14.00
CA VAL A 243 15.05 4.23 -13.62
C VAL A 243 15.08 4.43 -12.10
N ARG A 244 14.00 4.11 -11.39
CA ARG A 244 13.91 4.29 -9.92
C ARG A 244 14.72 3.26 -9.16
N ARG A 245 14.79 2.04 -9.66
CA ARG A 245 15.41 0.91 -8.97
C ARG A 245 16.89 1.18 -8.68
N SER A 246 17.23 1.35 -7.42
CA SER A 246 18.57 1.70 -6.97
C SER A 246 19.34 0.50 -6.33
N GLY A 247 18.83 -0.72 -6.47
CA GLY A 247 19.37 -1.94 -5.89
C GLY A 247 20.32 -2.71 -6.82
N PRO A 248 20.99 -3.74 -6.32
CA PRO A 248 21.84 -4.61 -7.12
C PRO A 248 21.02 -5.45 -8.10
N GLY A 249 21.58 -5.65 -9.31
CA GLY A 249 21.00 -6.49 -10.36
C GLY A 249 19.82 -5.84 -11.12
N GLU A 250 19.37 -6.54 -12.16
CA GLU A 250 18.18 -6.18 -12.92
C GLU A 250 16.91 -6.74 -12.27
N PRO A 251 15.73 -6.15 -12.51
CA PRO A 251 14.48 -6.69 -12.02
C PRO A 251 14.30 -8.15 -12.46
N THR A 252 13.88 -9.01 -11.53
CA THR A 252 13.80 -10.47 -11.75
C THR A 252 12.90 -10.87 -12.94
N TRP A 253 11.93 -10.05 -13.32
CA TRP A 253 11.03 -10.29 -14.44
C TRP A 253 11.58 -9.83 -15.80
N LEU A 254 12.70 -9.08 -15.85
CA LEU A 254 13.42 -8.80 -17.10
C LEU A 254 14.31 -9.98 -17.55
N LEU A 255 14.60 -10.91 -16.63
CA LEU A 255 15.47 -12.06 -16.88
C LEU A 255 14.73 -13.29 -17.45
N ARG A 256 13.42 -13.16 -17.81
CA ARG A 256 12.60 -14.29 -18.32
C ARG A 256 12.09 -14.06 -19.71
#